data_d3c6e449791c5e76fc9c6071b3ecd6db
#
_entry.id   d3c6e449791c5e76fc9c6071b3ecd6db
#
_cell.length_a   1.000
_cell.length_b   1.000
_cell.length_c   1.000
_cell.angle_alpha   90.00
_cell.angle_beta   90.00
_cell.angle_gamma   90.00
#
_symmetry.space_group_name_H-M   'P 1'
#
loop_
_entity.id
_entity.type
_entity.pdbx_description
1 polymer ?
#
loop_
_entity_poly.entity_id
_entity_poly.type
_entity_poly.pdbx_seq_one_letter_code
_entity_poly.pdbx_strand_id
1 'polypeptide(L)'
;MIESDERENFSLLKNQLDLAALVRTQRLHAGPKGGKMTAQTLADLAGVGRDTIFRIERGEDVSFATAMRVLRVFGLGLSAAPVQWPTLETAQNHFKTL
;
A
#
# COMPACT_ATOMS: atom_id res chain seq x y z
N MET A 1 12.87 6.52 -22.64
CA MET A 1 13.55 5.57 -21.77
C MET A 1 12.59 4.88 -20.86
N ILE A 2 12.46 3.61 -21.07
CA ILE A 2 11.49 2.80 -20.31
C ILE A 2 11.85 2.75 -18.83
N GLU A 3 13.13 2.71 -18.53
CA GLU A 3 13.58 2.63 -17.14
C GLU A 3 13.17 3.83 -16.32
N SER A 4 13.23 5.02 -16.93
CA SER A 4 12.78 6.24 -16.24
C SER A 4 11.31 6.18 -15.94
N ASP A 5 10.52 5.68 -16.89
CA ASP A 5 9.07 5.57 -16.70
C ASP A 5 8.73 4.60 -15.57
N GLU A 6 9.46 3.51 -15.47
CA GLU A 6 9.25 2.56 -14.39
C GLU A 6 9.53 3.17 -13.04
N ARG A 7 10.58 3.99 -12.93
CA ARG A 7 10.89 4.67 -11.67
C ARG A 7 9.85 5.70 -11.31
N GLU A 8 9.35 6.41 -12.31
CA GLU A 8 8.34 7.44 -12.09
C GLU A 8 7.03 6.84 -11.61
N ASN A 9 6.74 5.63 -12.05
CA ASN A 9 5.53 4.92 -11.64
C ASN A 9 5.68 4.20 -10.32
N PHE A 10 6.88 4.18 -9.77
CA PHE A 10 7.14 3.50 -8.51
C PHE A 10 6.58 4.33 -7.36
N SER A 11 5.65 3.74 -6.61
CA SER A 11 5.01 4.41 -5.49
C SER A 11 5.55 3.90 -4.17
N LEU A 12 5.83 4.82 -3.26
CA LEU A 12 6.27 4.50 -1.91
C LEU A 12 5.07 4.51 -0.99
N LEU A 13 4.94 3.47 -0.17
CA LEU A 13 3.90 3.43 0.85
C LEU A 13 4.42 4.12 2.10
N LYS A 14 3.82 5.22 2.47
CA LYS A 14 4.24 6.01 3.61
C LYS A 14 3.24 5.94 4.77
N ASN A 15 2.02 5.55 4.47
CA ASN A 15 0.98 5.47 5.49
C ASN A 15 -0.16 4.57 5.00
N GLN A 16 -1.19 4.45 5.84
CA GLN A 16 -2.34 3.60 5.53
C GLN A 16 -3.12 4.06 4.30
N LEU A 17 -3.13 5.36 4.02
CA LEU A 17 -3.83 5.87 2.84
C LEU A 17 -3.14 5.47 1.56
N ASP A 18 -1.81 5.41 1.56
CA ASP A 18 -1.06 4.92 0.41
C ASP A 18 -1.35 3.45 0.16
N LEU A 19 -1.42 2.66 1.22
CA LEU A 19 -1.78 1.25 1.13
C LEU A 19 -3.21 1.10 0.59
N ALA A 20 -4.14 1.91 1.08
CA ALA A 20 -5.53 1.89 0.63
C ALA A 20 -5.62 2.12 -0.88
N ALA A 21 -4.91 3.13 -1.37
CA ALA A 21 -4.91 3.46 -2.79
C ALA A 21 -4.30 2.33 -3.62
N LEU A 22 -3.20 1.76 -3.16
CA LEU A 22 -2.53 0.67 -3.87
C LEU A 22 -3.43 -0.55 -3.98
N VAL A 23 -4.02 -0.99 -2.86
CA VAL A 23 -4.88 -2.17 -2.84
C VAL A 23 -6.09 -1.97 -3.75
N ARG A 24 -6.71 -0.80 -3.66
CA ARG A 24 -7.88 -0.52 -4.48
C ARG A 24 -7.53 -0.52 -5.97
N THR A 25 -6.43 0.14 -6.33
CA THR A 25 -6.00 0.20 -7.73
C THR A 25 -5.71 -1.20 -8.27
N GLN A 26 -4.97 -2.00 -7.51
CA GLN A 26 -4.65 -3.36 -7.92
C GLN A 26 -5.92 -4.21 -8.07
N ARG A 27 -6.82 -4.11 -7.09
CA ARG A 27 -8.07 -4.87 -7.13
C ARG A 27 -8.91 -4.53 -8.36
N LEU A 28 -8.99 -3.26 -8.70
CA LEU A 28 -9.81 -2.82 -9.83
C LEU A 28 -9.26 -3.25 -11.18
N HIS A 29 -8.03 -3.75 -11.25
CA HIS A 29 -7.39 -4.17 -12.49
C HIS A 29 -6.91 -5.63 -12.49
N ALA A 30 -7.21 -6.37 -11.43
CA ALA A 30 -6.68 -7.72 -11.25
C ALA A 30 -7.67 -8.81 -11.66
N GLY A 31 -8.84 -8.45 -12.12
CA GLY A 31 -9.84 -9.41 -12.54
C GLY A 31 -9.56 -9.97 -13.95
N PRO A 32 -10.41 -10.87 -14.41
CA PRO A 32 -10.26 -11.45 -15.75
C PRO A 32 -10.18 -10.37 -16.83
N LYS A 33 -9.25 -10.52 -17.73
CA LYS A 33 -9.05 -9.59 -18.86
C LYS A 33 -8.77 -8.16 -18.40
N GLY A 34 -8.13 -8.00 -17.22
CA GLY A 34 -7.82 -6.69 -16.69
C GLY A 34 -9.00 -5.97 -16.07
N GLY A 35 -10.12 -6.66 -15.87
CA GLY A 35 -11.29 -6.09 -15.22
C GLY A 35 -11.18 -6.06 -13.72
N LYS A 36 -12.29 -5.78 -13.06
CA LYS A 36 -12.32 -5.63 -11.62
C LYS A 36 -12.33 -6.97 -10.91
N MET A 37 -11.63 -7.04 -9.79
CA MET A 37 -11.75 -8.13 -8.85
C MET A 37 -12.66 -7.66 -7.71
N THR A 38 -13.61 -8.50 -7.28
CA THR A 38 -14.45 -8.12 -6.15
C THR A 38 -13.67 -8.18 -4.85
N ALA A 39 -14.14 -7.43 -3.85
CA ALA A 39 -13.53 -7.48 -2.52
C ALA A 39 -13.64 -8.88 -1.91
N GLN A 40 -14.73 -9.58 -2.18
CA GLN A 40 -14.89 -10.95 -1.68
C GLN A 40 -13.84 -11.89 -2.29
N THR A 41 -13.62 -11.78 -3.60
CA THR A 41 -12.60 -12.61 -4.25
C THR A 41 -11.22 -12.32 -3.69
N LEU A 42 -10.89 -11.05 -3.51
CA LEU A 42 -9.60 -10.68 -2.92
C LEU A 42 -9.49 -11.23 -1.50
N ALA A 43 -10.52 -11.10 -0.70
CA ALA A 43 -10.54 -11.61 0.67
C ALA A 43 -10.30 -13.13 0.69
N ASP A 44 -10.98 -13.85 -0.17
CA ASP A 44 -10.84 -15.31 -0.25
C ASP A 44 -9.40 -15.69 -0.64
N LEU A 45 -8.83 -15.03 -1.63
CA LEU A 45 -7.46 -15.31 -2.06
C LEU A 45 -6.43 -14.95 -1.00
N ALA A 46 -6.66 -13.88 -0.27
CA ALA A 46 -5.74 -13.42 0.77
C ALA A 46 -5.91 -14.18 2.09
N GLY A 47 -7.01 -14.91 2.25
CA GLY A 47 -7.30 -15.60 3.50
C GLY A 47 -7.72 -14.66 4.63
N VAL A 48 -8.42 -13.60 4.29
CA VAL A 48 -8.93 -12.61 5.26
C VAL A 48 -10.42 -12.40 5.05
N GLY A 49 -11.07 -11.69 5.96
CA GLY A 49 -12.49 -11.37 5.80
C GLY A 49 -12.70 -10.22 4.81
N ARG A 50 -13.89 -10.19 4.20
CA ARG A 50 -14.25 -9.11 3.30
C ARG A 50 -14.19 -7.74 3.99
N ASP A 51 -14.61 -7.68 5.24
CA ASP A 51 -14.54 -6.45 6.02
C ASP A 51 -13.11 -5.93 6.13
N THR A 52 -12.16 -6.84 6.22
CA THR A 52 -10.74 -6.46 6.29
C THR A 52 -10.31 -5.75 5.01
N ILE A 53 -10.76 -6.22 3.85
CA ILE A 53 -10.46 -5.55 2.58
C ILE A 53 -11.03 -4.12 2.59
N PHE A 54 -12.28 -3.96 3.01
CA PHE A 54 -12.89 -2.64 3.07
C PHE A 54 -12.19 -1.72 4.07
N ARG A 55 -11.74 -2.27 5.21
CA ARG A 55 -10.98 -1.49 6.20
C ARG A 55 -9.67 -0.98 5.61
N ILE A 56 -8.95 -1.83 4.89
CA ILE A 56 -7.72 -1.43 4.21
C ILE A 56 -8.01 -0.31 3.22
N GLU A 57 -9.05 -0.46 2.42
CA GLU A 57 -9.36 0.52 1.37
C GLU A 57 -9.90 1.84 1.93
N ARG A 58 -10.34 1.85 3.18
CA ARG A 58 -10.72 3.08 3.87
C ARG A 58 -9.54 3.75 4.58
N GLY A 59 -8.37 3.14 4.55
CA GLY A 59 -7.19 3.67 5.22
C GLY A 59 -7.17 3.41 6.72
N GLU A 60 -7.93 2.42 7.19
CA GLU A 60 -7.94 2.04 8.60
C GLU A 60 -6.74 1.17 8.93
N ASP A 61 -6.38 1.14 10.20
CA ASP A 61 -5.27 0.33 10.66
C ASP A 61 -5.57 -1.16 10.49
N VAL A 62 -4.58 -1.88 9.98
CA VAL A 62 -4.60 -3.34 9.94
C VAL A 62 -3.22 -3.83 10.32
N SER A 63 -3.12 -5.07 10.75
CA SER A 63 -1.82 -5.62 11.10
C SER A 63 -0.94 -5.73 9.85
N PHE A 64 0.37 -5.67 10.08
CA PHE A 64 1.35 -5.84 9.02
C PHE A 64 1.15 -7.20 8.32
N ALA A 65 0.90 -8.25 9.10
CA ALA A 65 0.70 -9.58 8.53
C ALA A 65 -0.53 -9.60 7.60
N THR A 66 -1.60 -8.94 7.98
CA THR A 66 -2.80 -8.84 7.15
C THR A 66 -2.50 -8.10 5.85
N ALA A 67 -1.81 -6.97 5.94
CA ALA A 67 -1.43 -6.20 4.75
C ALA A 67 -0.59 -7.06 3.80
N MET A 68 0.37 -7.82 4.34
CA MET A 68 1.22 -8.70 3.53
C MET A 68 0.43 -9.79 2.82
N ARG A 69 -0.58 -10.36 3.48
CA ARG A 69 -1.42 -11.38 2.85
C ARG A 69 -2.14 -10.83 1.62
N VAL A 70 -2.63 -9.61 1.74
CA VAL A 70 -3.34 -8.96 0.62
C VAL A 70 -2.36 -8.63 -0.50
N LEU A 71 -1.21 -8.06 -0.19
CA LEU A 71 -0.22 -7.70 -1.19
C LEU A 71 0.28 -8.91 -1.98
N ARG A 72 0.41 -10.06 -1.32
CA ARG A 72 0.84 -11.29 -1.99
C ARG A 72 -0.09 -11.72 -3.10
N VAL A 73 -1.39 -11.45 -2.96
CA VAL A 73 -2.36 -11.80 -4.01
C VAL A 73 -1.99 -11.11 -5.32
N PHE A 74 -1.45 -9.90 -5.24
CA PHE A 74 -1.04 -9.13 -6.41
C PHE A 74 0.43 -9.36 -6.79
N GLY A 75 1.10 -10.29 -6.12
CA GLY A 75 2.52 -10.54 -6.37
C GLY A 75 3.43 -9.43 -5.87
N LEU A 76 2.96 -8.64 -4.91
CA LEU A 76 3.72 -7.53 -4.38
C LEU A 76 4.41 -7.90 -3.07
N GLY A 77 5.58 -7.35 -2.87
CA GLY A 77 6.31 -7.43 -1.61
C GLY A 77 6.63 -6.03 -1.12
N LEU A 78 7.27 -5.97 0.04
CA LEU A 78 7.68 -4.70 0.61
C LEU A 78 9.20 -4.58 0.55
N SER A 79 9.63 -3.38 0.24
CA SER A 79 11.05 -3.04 0.24
C SER A 79 11.23 -1.72 0.96
N ALA A 80 12.26 -1.63 1.78
CA ALA A 80 12.56 -0.39 2.47
C ALA A 80 13.24 0.57 1.51
N ALA A 81 12.82 1.82 1.54
CA ALA A 81 13.42 2.87 0.73
C ALA A 81 13.52 4.14 1.55
N PRO A 82 14.55 4.95 1.33
CA PRO A 82 14.63 6.24 1.99
C PRO A 82 13.47 7.14 1.61
N VAL A 83 12.91 7.83 2.59
CA VAL A 83 11.89 8.84 2.36
C VAL A 83 12.27 10.07 3.18
N GLN A 84 11.72 11.21 2.79
CA GLN A 84 12.02 12.46 3.49
C GLN A 84 11.06 12.67 4.66
N TRP A 85 11.37 12.00 5.75
CA TRP A 85 10.69 12.22 7.02
C TRP A 85 11.52 13.19 7.85
N PRO A 86 10.88 13.93 8.77
CA PRO A 86 11.64 14.66 9.78
C PRO A 86 12.47 13.65 10.58
N THR A 87 13.79 13.85 10.59
CA THR A 87 14.68 13.02 11.42
C THR A 87 14.67 13.57 12.84
N LEU A 88 15.20 12.79 13.78
CA LEU A 88 15.36 13.27 15.14
C LEU A 88 16.17 14.57 15.18
N GLU A 89 17.24 14.63 14.39
CA GLU A 89 18.05 15.84 14.31
C GLU A 89 17.25 17.03 13.79
N THR A 90 16.49 16.83 12.73
CA THR A 90 15.64 17.87 12.17
C THR A 90 14.59 18.33 13.17
N ALA A 91 13.98 17.41 13.87
CA ALA A 91 12.99 17.72 14.89
C ALA A 91 13.61 18.53 16.04
N GLN A 92 14.80 18.14 16.48
CA GLN A 92 15.51 18.85 17.54
C GLN A 92 15.84 20.28 17.12
N ASN A 93 16.29 20.45 15.88
CA ASN A 93 16.59 21.79 15.36
C ASN A 93 15.33 22.65 15.29
N HIS A 94 14.21 22.06 14.91
CA HIS A 94 12.95 22.76 14.88
C HIS A 94 12.57 23.27 16.28
N PHE A 95 12.69 22.43 17.29
CA PHE A 95 12.37 22.82 18.66
C PHE A 95 13.33 23.86 19.19
N LYS A 96 14.58 23.83 18.78
CA LYS A 96 15.56 24.83 19.22
C LYS A 96 15.23 26.23 18.70
N THR A 97 14.56 26.31 17.56
CA THR A 97 14.23 27.63 16.96
C THR A 97 12.93 28.20 17.52
N LEU A 98 12.18 27.40 18.27
CA LEU A 98 10.95 27.88 18.89
C LEU A 98 11.27 28.65 20.18
#